data_bf2098aa394aac845fb16c3f2d017aa0
#
_entry.id   bf2098aa394aac845fb16c3f2d017aa0
#
_cell.length_a   1.000
_cell.length_b   1.000
_cell.length_c   1.000
_cell.angle_alpha   90.00
_cell.angle_beta   90.00
_cell.angle_gamma   90.00
#
_symmetry.space_group_name_H-M   'P 1'
#
loop_
_entity.id
_entity.type
_entity.pdbx_description
1 polymer ?
#
loop_
_entity_poly.entity_id
_entity_poly.type
_entity_poly.pdbx_seq_one_letter_code
_entity_poly.pdbx_strand_id
1 'polypeptide(L)'
;MFITETPRLLLRAFERSDTPALARILGDSRVMVFSSKGAMTEAGTAQFIDWCIDSYREHGHGQWALIEKQSGTLIGFCGLSHATVNEVDEVEIAYRLTHDQWGKGLASEIAGKVLEHGFSNCNLDSIVGIVSPHHTASIRVLEKVGFESFSEARYGEWDVHVYRMRKP
;
A
#
# COMPACT_ATOMS: atom_id res chain seq x y z
N MET A 1 9.45 -4.46 14.01
CA MET A 1 9.57 -3.00 14.23
C MET A 1 8.21 -2.36 14.04
N PHE A 2 7.74 -1.65 15.04
CA PHE A 2 6.47 -0.89 15.02
C PHE A 2 6.61 0.37 14.16
N ILE A 3 5.58 0.68 13.37
CA ILE A 3 5.54 1.87 12.51
C ILE A 3 4.52 2.87 13.04
N THR A 4 3.24 2.51 13.03
CA THR A 4 2.15 3.35 13.54
C THR A 4 0.93 2.49 13.85
N GLU A 5 -0.10 3.10 14.45
CA GLU A 5 -1.35 2.42 14.76
C GLU A 5 -2.55 3.35 14.68
N THR A 6 -3.72 2.74 14.57
CA THR A 6 -5.04 3.37 14.64
C THR A 6 -5.87 2.65 15.71
N PRO A 7 -7.11 3.07 15.99
CA PRO A 7 -7.97 2.34 16.94
C PRO A 7 -8.13 0.85 16.62
N ARG A 8 -8.19 0.47 15.34
CA ARG A 8 -8.44 -0.92 14.92
C ARG A 8 -7.22 -1.64 14.35
N LEU A 9 -6.18 -0.91 13.96
CA LEU A 9 -5.08 -1.43 13.13
C LEU A 9 -3.72 -1.09 13.72
N LEU A 10 -2.76 -1.97 13.43
CA LEU A 10 -1.34 -1.76 13.73
C LEU A 10 -0.52 -2.04 12.47
N LEU A 11 0.43 -1.16 12.17
CA LEU A 11 1.44 -1.37 11.13
C LEU A 11 2.80 -1.68 11.76
N ARG A 12 3.43 -2.73 11.27
CA ARG A 12 4.81 -3.09 11.60
C ARG A 12 5.59 -3.51 10.36
N ALA A 13 6.90 -3.53 10.46
CA ALA A 13 7.71 -4.10 9.39
C ALA A 13 7.35 -5.57 9.16
N PHE A 14 7.45 -6.01 7.90
CA PHE A 14 7.33 -7.42 7.56
C PHE A 14 8.49 -8.22 8.14
N GLU A 15 8.19 -9.45 8.49
CA GLU A 15 9.14 -10.51 8.82
C GLU A 15 8.97 -11.65 7.81
N ARG A 16 10.03 -12.41 7.56
CA ARG A 16 9.94 -13.55 6.62
C ARG A 16 8.90 -14.59 7.04
N SER A 17 8.67 -14.72 8.34
CA SER A 17 7.63 -15.57 8.92
C SER A 17 6.19 -15.16 8.55
N ASP A 18 5.98 -13.96 8.02
CA ASP A 18 4.68 -13.51 7.54
C ASP A 18 4.29 -14.11 6.19
N THR A 19 5.22 -14.76 5.50
CA THR A 19 5.00 -15.27 4.15
C THR A 19 3.76 -16.13 4.00
N PRO A 20 3.49 -17.14 4.83
CA PRO A 20 2.29 -17.98 4.66
C PRO A 20 0.98 -17.19 4.80
N ALA A 21 0.91 -16.28 5.76
CA ALA A 21 -0.28 -15.46 5.99
C ALA A 21 -0.52 -14.47 4.84
N LEU A 22 0.53 -13.78 4.40
CA LEU A 22 0.43 -12.85 3.28
C LEU A 22 0.16 -13.56 1.96
N ALA A 23 0.73 -14.75 1.73
CA ALA A 23 0.51 -15.53 0.52
C ALA A 23 -0.97 -15.90 0.32
N ARG A 24 -1.70 -16.18 1.40
CA ARG A 24 -3.14 -16.43 1.32
C ARG A 24 -3.91 -15.20 0.83
N ILE A 25 -3.46 -14.00 1.15
CA ILE A 25 -4.07 -12.74 0.73
C ILE A 25 -3.69 -12.43 -0.72
N LEU A 26 -2.40 -12.44 -1.05
CA LEU A 26 -1.91 -12.08 -2.39
C LEU A 26 -2.14 -13.19 -3.43
N GLY A 27 -2.46 -14.39 -3.00
CA GLY A 27 -2.91 -15.50 -3.84
C GLY A 27 -4.40 -15.46 -4.20
N ASP A 28 -5.16 -14.58 -3.57
CA ASP A 28 -6.58 -14.39 -3.86
C ASP A 28 -6.77 -13.46 -5.07
N SER A 29 -7.30 -14.01 -6.17
CA SER A 29 -7.51 -13.25 -7.41
C SER A 29 -8.45 -12.05 -7.23
N ARG A 30 -9.37 -12.11 -6.27
CA ARG A 30 -10.28 -10.99 -5.96
C ARG A 30 -9.51 -9.79 -5.41
N VAL A 31 -8.50 -10.06 -4.58
CA VAL A 31 -7.63 -9.04 -3.97
C VAL A 31 -6.70 -8.43 -5.02
N MET A 32 -6.23 -9.25 -5.97
CA MET A 32 -5.18 -8.88 -6.92
C MET A 32 -5.70 -8.51 -8.32
N VAL A 33 -7.01 -8.33 -8.49
CA VAL A 33 -7.63 -8.07 -9.81
C VAL A 33 -7.08 -6.80 -10.49
N PHE A 34 -6.70 -5.79 -9.74
CA PHE A 34 -6.09 -4.55 -10.27
C PHE A 34 -4.56 -4.50 -10.11
N SER A 35 -3.94 -5.60 -9.70
CA SER A 35 -2.49 -5.69 -9.64
C SER A 35 -1.91 -6.03 -11.02
N SER A 36 -0.83 -5.36 -11.40
CA SER A 36 -0.12 -5.64 -12.64
C SER A 36 0.43 -7.07 -12.72
N LYS A 37 0.67 -7.70 -11.57
CA LYS A 37 1.21 -9.06 -11.46
C LYS A 37 0.14 -10.15 -11.29
N GLY A 38 -1.12 -9.76 -11.01
CA GLY A 38 -2.18 -10.72 -10.66
C GLY A 38 -1.91 -11.46 -9.34
N ALA A 39 -2.61 -12.57 -9.13
CA ALA A 39 -2.42 -13.40 -7.95
C ALA A 39 -0.98 -13.93 -7.85
N MET A 40 -0.41 -13.87 -6.64
CA MET A 40 0.97 -14.25 -6.39
C MET A 40 1.07 -15.65 -5.79
N THR A 41 2.14 -16.36 -6.13
CA THR A 41 2.54 -17.61 -5.48
C THR A 41 3.15 -17.33 -4.11
N GLU A 42 3.31 -18.38 -3.29
CA GLU A 42 4.02 -18.24 -2.00
C GLU A 42 5.48 -17.81 -2.21
N ALA A 43 6.16 -18.36 -3.21
CA ALA A 43 7.52 -17.93 -3.56
C ALA A 43 7.57 -16.46 -3.99
N GLY A 44 6.61 -16.00 -4.80
CA GLY A 44 6.49 -14.60 -5.19
C GLY A 44 6.21 -13.69 -3.99
N THR A 45 5.39 -14.15 -3.05
CA THR A 45 5.11 -13.43 -1.80
C THR A 45 6.36 -13.31 -0.93
N ALA A 46 7.16 -14.38 -0.82
CA ALA A 46 8.43 -14.32 -0.09
C ALA A 46 9.40 -13.30 -0.70
N GLN A 47 9.49 -13.23 -2.02
CA GLN A 47 10.28 -12.23 -2.72
C GLN A 47 9.77 -10.81 -2.47
N PHE A 48 8.46 -10.61 -2.44
CA PHE A 48 7.84 -9.34 -2.10
C PHE A 48 8.20 -8.88 -0.68
N ILE A 49 8.16 -9.81 0.29
CA ILE A 49 8.56 -9.49 1.69
C ILE A 49 10.04 -9.13 1.76
N ASP A 50 10.93 -9.87 1.09
CA ASP A 50 12.35 -9.53 1.04
C ASP A 50 12.58 -8.14 0.43
N TRP A 51 11.88 -7.82 -0.65
CA TRP A 51 11.91 -6.49 -1.25
C TRP A 51 11.45 -5.39 -0.27
N CYS A 52 10.39 -5.64 0.52
CA CYS A 52 9.95 -4.70 1.56
C CYS A 52 11.04 -4.48 2.62
N ILE A 53 11.67 -5.55 3.09
CA ILE A 53 12.73 -5.48 4.10
C ILE A 53 13.94 -4.70 3.58
N ASP A 54 14.32 -4.92 2.33
CA ASP A 54 15.40 -4.17 1.70
C ASP A 54 15.06 -2.69 1.54
N SER A 55 13.81 -2.38 1.15
CA SER A 55 13.32 -1.00 1.04
C SER A 55 13.44 -0.24 2.37
N TYR A 56 13.16 -0.89 3.51
CA TYR A 56 13.33 -0.24 4.82
C TYR A 56 14.77 0.17 5.08
N ARG A 57 15.74 -0.65 4.65
CA ARG A 57 17.17 -0.36 4.82
C ARG A 57 17.65 0.74 3.88
N GLU A 58 17.19 0.72 2.63
CA GLU A 58 17.66 1.62 1.57
C GLU A 58 17.00 2.99 1.65
N HIS A 59 15.71 3.03 1.99
CA HIS A 59 14.89 4.23 1.87
C HIS A 59 14.25 4.70 3.19
N GLY A 60 14.30 3.88 4.23
CA GLY A 60 13.65 4.19 5.51
C GLY A 60 12.13 3.98 5.49
N HIS A 61 11.57 3.51 4.38
CA HIS A 61 10.15 3.20 4.23
C HIS A 61 9.93 2.05 3.24
N GLY A 62 8.73 1.53 3.19
CA GLY A 62 8.33 0.44 2.31
C GLY A 62 6.88 0.06 2.55
N GLN A 63 6.46 -1.09 2.06
CA GLN A 63 5.17 -1.65 2.40
C GLN A 63 5.28 -2.36 3.76
N TRP A 64 4.31 -2.14 4.64
CA TRP A 64 4.31 -2.66 6.01
C TRP A 64 3.15 -3.62 6.25
N ALA A 65 3.37 -4.59 7.12
CA ALA A 65 2.35 -5.55 7.52
C ALA A 65 1.23 -4.89 8.30
N LEU A 66 0.00 -5.10 7.86
CA LEU A 66 -1.21 -4.56 8.47
C LEU A 66 -1.87 -5.63 9.35
N ILE A 67 -1.95 -5.35 10.63
CA ILE A 67 -2.48 -6.26 11.65
C ILE A 67 -3.79 -5.71 12.19
N GLU A 68 -4.83 -6.54 12.22
CA GLU A 68 -6.06 -6.21 12.95
C GLU A 68 -5.84 -6.41 14.44
N LYS A 69 -6.04 -5.37 15.23
CA LYS A 69 -5.75 -5.40 16.67
C LYS A 69 -6.62 -6.41 17.45
N GLN A 70 -7.89 -6.53 17.08
CA GLN A 70 -8.84 -7.39 17.78
C GLN A 70 -8.44 -8.86 17.69
N SER A 71 -8.04 -9.33 16.52
CA SER A 71 -7.67 -10.74 16.28
C SER A 71 -6.17 -11.01 16.35
N GLY A 72 -5.33 -9.98 16.26
CA GLY A 72 -3.89 -10.13 16.08
C GLY A 72 -3.49 -10.69 14.73
N THR A 73 -4.39 -10.72 13.75
CA THR A 73 -4.22 -11.35 12.44
C THR A 73 -3.66 -10.37 11.43
N LEU A 74 -2.70 -10.82 10.62
CA LEU A 74 -2.25 -10.11 9.44
C LEU A 74 -3.37 -10.11 8.39
N ILE A 75 -3.85 -8.93 8.01
CA ILE A 75 -4.98 -8.74 7.09
C ILE A 75 -4.58 -8.09 5.76
N GLY A 76 -3.33 -7.74 5.58
CA GLY A 76 -2.85 -7.12 4.36
C GLY A 76 -1.58 -6.32 4.56
N PHE A 77 -1.41 -5.29 3.74
CA PHE A 77 -0.34 -4.33 3.89
C PHE A 77 -0.79 -2.92 3.53
N CYS A 78 -0.06 -1.95 4.01
CA CYS A 78 -0.13 -0.56 3.58
C CYS A 78 1.23 0.08 3.74
N GLY A 79 1.62 0.97 2.83
CA GLY A 79 2.92 1.62 2.94
C GLY A 79 3.28 2.52 1.78
N LEU A 80 4.56 2.86 1.72
CA LEU A 80 5.15 3.81 0.80
C LEU A 80 6.30 3.14 0.06
N SER A 81 6.28 3.16 -1.26
CA SER A 81 7.33 2.56 -2.07
C SER A 81 7.66 3.38 -3.30
N HIS A 82 8.87 3.22 -3.79
CA HIS A 82 9.28 3.86 -5.03
C HIS A 82 8.53 3.28 -6.22
N ALA A 83 8.11 4.17 -7.14
CA ALA A 83 7.48 3.82 -8.40
C ALA A 83 7.94 4.80 -9.48
N THR A 84 8.09 4.33 -10.71
CA THR A 84 8.42 5.18 -11.85
C THR A 84 7.16 5.43 -12.66
N VAL A 85 6.77 6.69 -12.78
CA VAL A 85 5.59 7.13 -13.54
C VAL A 85 6.02 8.18 -14.55
N ASN A 86 5.72 7.97 -15.83
CA ASN A 86 6.17 8.85 -16.91
C ASN A 86 7.68 9.15 -16.84
N GLU A 87 8.49 8.13 -16.57
CA GLU A 87 9.96 8.22 -16.44
C GLU A 87 10.45 9.09 -15.26
N VAL A 88 9.56 9.40 -14.31
CA VAL A 88 9.88 10.15 -13.09
C VAL A 88 9.77 9.23 -11.88
N ASP A 89 10.79 9.29 -11.01
CA ASP A 89 10.74 8.57 -9.73
C ASP A 89 9.80 9.26 -8.76
N GLU A 90 8.85 8.50 -8.25
CA GLU A 90 7.85 8.93 -7.30
C GLU A 90 7.85 8.03 -6.07
N VAL A 91 7.23 8.48 -5.00
CA VAL A 91 6.87 7.60 -3.87
C VAL A 91 5.36 7.47 -3.85
N GLU A 92 4.89 6.24 -3.99
CA GLU A 92 3.46 5.93 -3.98
C GLU A 92 3.00 5.35 -2.66
N ILE A 93 1.76 5.66 -2.31
CA ILE A 93 1.03 4.92 -1.28
C ILE A 93 0.32 3.74 -1.93
N ALA A 94 0.45 2.57 -1.31
CA ALA A 94 -0.28 1.37 -1.74
C ALA A 94 -0.89 0.67 -0.54
N TYR A 95 -1.98 -0.03 -0.77
CA TYR A 95 -2.68 -0.82 0.25
C TYR A 95 -3.37 -2.01 -0.40
N ARG A 96 -3.36 -3.13 0.32
CA ARG A 96 -4.07 -4.37 -0.03
C ARG A 96 -4.63 -4.96 1.25
N LEU A 97 -5.90 -5.33 1.24
CA LEU A 97 -6.55 -6.00 2.35
C LEU A 97 -7.15 -7.32 1.89
N THR A 98 -7.15 -8.30 2.78
CA THR A 98 -7.92 -9.53 2.55
C THR A 98 -9.38 -9.20 2.25
N HIS A 99 -9.99 -9.98 1.38
CA HIS A 99 -11.35 -9.73 0.91
C HIS A 99 -12.37 -9.56 2.05
N ASP A 100 -12.25 -10.35 3.11
CA ASP A 100 -13.17 -10.32 4.26
C ASP A 100 -13.15 -8.99 5.04
N GLN A 101 -12.12 -8.18 4.84
CA GLN A 101 -11.97 -6.89 5.53
C GLN A 101 -12.39 -5.69 4.67
N TRP A 102 -12.91 -5.93 3.48
CA TRP A 102 -13.42 -4.86 2.61
C TRP A 102 -14.72 -4.26 3.15
N GLY A 103 -14.98 -3.02 2.77
CA GLY A 103 -16.23 -2.32 3.13
C GLY A 103 -16.32 -1.86 4.57
N LYS A 104 -15.25 -1.92 5.35
CA LYS A 104 -15.21 -1.55 6.77
C LYS A 104 -14.49 -0.22 7.04
N GLY A 105 -14.00 0.46 6.00
CA GLY A 105 -13.27 1.72 6.12
C GLY A 105 -11.82 1.58 6.59
N LEU A 106 -11.28 0.35 6.65
CA LEU A 106 -9.94 0.09 7.17
C LEU A 106 -8.83 0.66 6.29
N ALA A 107 -8.97 0.56 4.96
CA ALA A 107 -7.98 1.11 4.03
C ALA A 107 -7.84 2.62 4.20
N SER A 108 -8.94 3.37 4.30
CA SER A 108 -8.92 4.82 4.53
C SER A 108 -8.32 5.17 5.89
N GLU A 109 -8.68 4.40 6.92
CA GLU A 109 -8.17 4.60 8.28
C GLU A 109 -6.65 4.52 8.33
N ILE A 110 -6.07 3.46 7.74
CA ILE A 110 -4.62 3.28 7.77
C ILE A 110 -3.88 4.16 6.76
N ALA A 111 -4.45 4.40 5.59
CA ALA A 111 -3.84 5.26 4.57
C ALA A 111 -3.59 6.67 5.09
N GLY A 112 -4.53 7.24 5.85
CA GLY A 112 -4.35 8.54 6.49
C GLY A 112 -3.14 8.59 7.42
N LYS A 113 -2.94 7.53 8.21
CA LYS A 113 -1.77 7.42 9.11
C LYS A 113 -0.46 7.20 8.36
N VAL A 114 -0.49 6.46 7.27
CA VAL A 114 0.70 6.25 6.42
C VAL A 114 1.13 7.56 5.74
N LEU A 115 0.19 8.38 5.28
CA LEU A 115 0.49 9.72 4.73
C LEU A 115 1.12 10.61 5.78
N GLU A 116 0.55 10.67 6.98
CA GLU A 116 1.10 11.44 8.11
C GLU A 116 2.53 10.98 8.42
N HIS A 117 2.77 9.68 8.49
CA HIS A 117 4.09 9.10 8.72
C HIS A 117 5.08 9.44 7.61
N GLY A 118 4.65 9.37 6.34
CA GLY A 118 5.47 9.70 5.19
C GLY A 118 5.97 11.15 5.22
N PHE A 119 5.09 12.08 5.52
CA PHE A 119 5.46 13.50 5.59
C PHE A 119 6.25 13.87 6.84
N SER A 120 5.94 13.26 7.99
CA SER A 120 6.53 13.65 9.27
C SER A 120 7.80 12.85 9.62
N ASN A 121 7.83 11.56 9.33
CA ASN A 121 8.91 10.66 9.75
C ASN A 121 9.84 10.26 8.59
N CYS A 122 9.31 10.09 7.38
CA CYS A 122 10.12 9.76 6.20
C CYS A 122 10.59 11.01 5.45
N ASN A 123 10.18 12.20 5.88
CA ASN A 123 10.58 13.49 5.33
C ASN A 123 10.30 13.62 3.81
N LEU A 124 9.21 13.04 3.35
CA LEU A 124 8.79 13.12 1.96
C LEU A 124 8.11 14.46 1.68
N ASP A 125 8.37 15.03 0.51
CA ASP A 125 7.74 16.28 0.06
C ASP A 125 6.47 16.04 -0.76
N SER A 126 6.34 14.85 -1.34
CA SER A 126 5.22 14.48 -2.20
C SER A 126 4.99 12.98 -2.13
N ILE A 127 3.72 12.59 -2.11
CA ILE A 127 3.28 11.20 -2.19
C ILE A 127 2.22 11.12 -3.27
N VAL A 128 2.28 10.09 -4.11
CA VAL A 128 1.30 9.85 -5.17
C VAL A 128 0.45 8.62 -4.86
N GLY A 129 -0.78 8.61 -5.36
CA GLY A 129 -1.61 7.43 -5.48
C GLY A 129 -1.74 7.08 -6.95
N ILE A 130 -1.33 5.87 -7.34
CA ILE A 130 -1.41 5.38 -8.70
C ILE A 130 -2.55 4.36 -8.76
N VAL A 131 -3.54 4.62 -9.58
CA VAL A 131 -4.75 3.80 -9.57
C VAL A 131 -5.31 3.59 -10.99
N SER A 132 -5.81 2.38 -11.24
CA SER A 132 -6.62 2.14 -12.44
C SER A 132 -7.86 3.03 -12.42
N PRO A 133 -8.22 3.66 -13.56
CA PRO A 133 -9.46 4.45 -13.66
C PRO A 133 -10.73 3.66 -13.31
N HIS A 134 -10.66 2.34 -13.40
CA HIS A 134 -11.77 1.43 -13.12
C HIS A 134 -11.82 0.94 -11.66
N HIS A 135 -10.79 1.19 -10.88
CA HIS A 135 -10.70 0.76 -9.48
C HIS A 135 -11.41 1.77 -8.56
N THR A 136 -12.73 1.79 -8.63
CA THR A 136 -13.58 2.74 -7.91
C THR A 136 -13.34 2.73 -6.39
N ALA A 137 -13.20 1.55 -5.80
CA ALA A 137 -12.97 1.41 -4.35
C ALA A 137 -11.66 2.10 -3.92
N SER A 138 -10.57 1.91 -4.66
CA SER A 138 -9.29 2.56 -4.37
C SER A 138 -9.34 4.07 -4.58
N ILE A 139 -10.02 4.54 -5.64
CA ILE A 139 -10.24 5.97 -5.89
C ILE A 139 -10.94 6.62 -4.69
N ARG A 140 -11.99 5.98 -4.17
CA ARG A 140 -12.71 6.49 -2.99
C ARG A 140 -11.82 6.58 -1.75
N VAL A 141 -10.91 5.63 -1.57
CA VAL A 141 -9.93 5.69 -0.46
C VAL A 141 -9.02 6.90 -0.63
N LEU A 142 -8.45 7.11 -1.82
CA LEU A 142 -7.59 8.25 -2.11
C LEU A 142 -8.31 9.59 -1.85
N GLU A 143 -9.51 9.75 -2.38
CA GLU A 143 -10.31 10.97 -2.18
C GLU A 143 -10.64 11.20 -0.70
N LYS A 144 -11.01 10.15 0.01
CA LYS A 144 -11.36 10.23 1.44
C LYS A 144 -10.20 10.67 2.32
N VAL A 145 -8.97 10.30 1.98
CA VAL A 145 -7.78 10.70 2.74
C VAL A 145 -7.18 12.04 2.30
N GLY A 146 -7.79 12.71 1.31
CA GLY A 146 -7.46 14.08 0.96
C GLY A 146 -6.80 14.30 -0.40
N PHE A 147 -6.67 13.28 -1.24
CA PHE A 147 -6.26 13.49 -2.63
C PHE A 147 -7.40 14.13 -3.41
N GLU A 148 -7.17 15.27 -4.05
CA GLU A 148 -8.23 16.09 -4.63
C GLU A 148 -8.40 15.89 -6.15
N SER A 149 -7.29 15.82 -6.87
CA SER A 149 -7.30 15.74 -8.33
C SER A 149 -6.24 14.80 -8.85
N PHE A 150 -6.44 14.33 -10.08
CA PHE A 150 -5.51 13.44 -10.74
C PHE A 150 -5.07 13.97 -12.10
N SER A 151 -3.96 13.45 -12.57
CA SER A 151 -3.52 13.51 -13.96
C SER A 151 -3.52 12.12 -14.57
N GLU A 152 -3.75 12.04 -15.88
CA GLU A 152 -3.63 10.80 -16.64
C GLU A 152 -2.16 10.52 -16.90
N ALA A 153 -1.74 9.27 -16.77
CA ALA A 153 -0.36 8.86 -16.95
C ALA A 153 -0.25 7.40 -17.41
N ARG A 154 0.96 7.00 -17.75
CA ARG A 154 1.31 5.60 -18.07
C ARG A 154 2.17 5.04 -16.94
N TYR A 155 1.77 3.87 -16.46
CA TYR A 155 2.55 3.07 -15.51
C TYR A 155 2.85 1.72 -16.17
N GLY A 156 4.07 1.57 -16.67
CA GLY A 156 4.37 0.46 -17.56
C GLY A 156 3.49 0.52 -18.82
N GLU A 157 2.71 -0.53 -19.07
CA GLU A 157 1.77 -0.63 -20.21
C GLU A 157 0.34 -0.16 -19.83
N TRP A 158 0.12 0.28 -18.59
CA TRP A 158 -1.20 0.61 -18.07
C TRP A 158 -1.48 2.10 -18.10
N ASP A 159 -2.67 2.46 -18.56
CA ASP A 159 -3.21 3.81 -18.38
C ASP A 159 -3.71 3.92 -16.93
N VAL A 160 -3.24 4.93 -16.21
CA VAL A 160 -3.55 5.13 -14.80
C VAL A 160 -3.94 6.58 -14.51
N HIS A 161 -4.61 6.77 -13.39
CA HIS A 161 -4.75 8.07 -12.75
C HIS A 161 -3.69 8.21 -11.66
N VAL A 162 -3.01 9.34 -11.62
CA VAL A 162 -2.01 9.69 -10.61
C VAL A 162 -2.55 10.87 -9.79
N TYR A 163 -2.88 10.58 -8.56
CA TYR A 163 -3.21 11.57 -7.54
C TYR A 163 -1.94 12.01 -6.84
N ARG A 164 -1.81 13.27 -6.52
CA ARG A 164 -0.63 13.79 -5.83
C ARG A 164 -1.02 14.58 -4.60
N MET A 165 -0.36 14.29 -3.49
CA MET A 165 -0.42 15.08 -2.27
C MET A 165 0.96 15.59 -1.95
N ARG A 166 1.07 16.90 -1.71
CA ARG A 166 2.30 17.55 -1.26
C ARG A 166 2.27 17.71 0.25
N LYS A 167 3.45 17.74 0.84
CA LYS A 167 3.58 18.00 2.29
C LYS A 167 2.85 19.29 2.64
N PRO A 168 1.96 19.25 3.65
CA PRO A 168 1.23 20.41 4.13
C PRO A 168 2.13 21.52 4.65
#